data_4d7ba02a360b62f9435581400b204402
#
_entry.id   4d7ba02a360b62f9435581400b204402
#
_cell.length_a   1.000
_cell.length_b   1.000
_cell.length_c   1.000
_cell.angle_alpha   90.00
_cell.angle_beta   90.00
_cell.angle_gamma   90.00
#
_symmetry.space_group_name_H-M   'P 1'
#
loop_
_entity.id
_entity.type
_entity.pdbx_description
1 polymer ?
#
loop_
_entity_poly.entity_id
_entity_poly.type
_entity_poly.pdbx_seq_one_letter_code
_entity_poly.pdbx_strand_id
1 'polypeptide(L)'
;MTMSFTQAIGRRLAPIFIAFTVSSSVTRGSTSPARDDDRKEMRSTGHTDDAMSGLGEPRRTVAIASVLAAMMLVVLDAAIANVALPTIAQSLHVTPAMSVWVITAYQTALLMALLPCAALGESLGYRRVFTVGVALFTGASVLCALSPSLPWLVAARFLQGLGGAAVMALGVALLRVVVPYQRLGTAIGWNALTVALSSAAGPAIGAAVLSAATWPWLFAINLPLGMLVLLATRSLPDVGGTARRLDLFSVALNAGAFASLVIGAELLPTRPALAAVLFAAAALEMVALARREMPKEAPLIPLDLLRADSFRFSVIASACCFAGQTAGMVALPFYLQHGLGQDTLMAGLYMTAWPLTVAIAAPFAGRLADRVSTTWLSVVGGLCLATGLGAAALWPLKGDPLLLIPLTMLCGLGFGLFNVANNRNMFLSAPNERSGAAGGMQGTARLFGQTAGAVIMTLLFTLTSADAAPQIGLGIGAVLTFVAAIVSTLRVSPMPPR
;
A
#
# COMPACT_ATOMS: atom_id res chain seq x y z
N MET A 1 2.17 50.26 -13.17
CA MET A 1 3.46 49.57 -12.89
C MET A 1 3.10 48.27 -12.17
N THR A 2 2.53 47.34 -12.94
CA THR A 2 2.14 45.99 -12.47
C THR A 2 2.59 44.99 -13.51
N MET A 3 3.78 44.44 -13.33
CA MET A 3 4.27 43.32 -14.13
C MET A 3 3.97 42.01 -13.38
N SER A 4 3.30 41.15 -14.07
CA SER A 4 2.73 39.89 -13.59
C SER A 4 3.80 38.90 -13.07
N PHE A 5 3.56 38.40 -11.85
CA PHE A 5 4.36 37.41 -11.12
C PHE A 5 4.46 36.05 -11.83
N THR A 6 3.70 35.84 -12.89
CA THR A 6 3.61 34.59 -13.65
C THR A 6 4.74 34.39 -14.67
N GLN A 7 5.45 35.43 -15.08
CA GLN A 7 6.57 35.34 -16.04
C GLN A 7 7.94 35.06 -15.40
N ALA A 8 8.08 35.23 -14.08
CA ALA A 8 9.36 35.01 -13.38
C ALA A 8 9.61 33.55 -13.01
N ILE A 9 8.58 32.72 -12.91
CA ILE A 9 8.68 31.30 -12.54
C ILE A 9 9.03 30.43 -13.75
N GLY A 10 8.65 30.82 -14.96
CA GLY A 10 8.88 30.03 -16.19
C GLY A 10 10.34 30.00 -16.68
N ARG A 11 11.22 30.93 -16.25
CA ARG A 11 12.58 31.04 -16.76
C ARG A 11 13.68 30.41 -15.90
N ARG A 12 13.37 29.89 -14.70
CA ARG A 12 14.35 29.23 -13.80
C ARG A 12 14.30 27.72 -13.73
N LEU A 13 13.39 27.07 -14.43
CA LEU A 13 13.26 25.61 -14.46
C LEU A 13 13.73 24.95 -15.77
N ALA A 14 14.24 25.72 -16.73
CA ALA A 14 14.64 25.22 -18.04
C ALA A 14 16.03 24.53 -18.17
N PRO A 15 17.00 24.58 -17.25
CA PRO A 15 18.30 23.96 -17.51
C PRO A 15 18.51 22.56 -16.94
N ILE A 16 17.46 21.81 -16.50
CA ILE A 16 17.64 20.44 -15.96
C ILE A 16 17.28 19.35 -16.99
N PHE A 17 16.85 19.72 -18.20
CA PHE A 17 16.34 18.77 -19.20
C PHE A 17 17.22 18.52 -20.43
N ILE A 18 18.50 18.99 -20.45
CA ILE A 18 19.37 18.78 -21.62
C ILE A 18 20.69 18.16 -21.13
N ALA A 19 20.77 16.85 -21.10
CA ALA A 19 22.00 16.06 -21.24
C ALA A 19 21.67 14.57 -21.37
N PHE A 20 21.21 14.13 -22.50
CA PHE A 20 21.45 12.77 -23.02
C PHE A 20 21.12 12.74 -24.50
N THR A 21 22.03 13.29 -25.30
CA THR A 21 22.07 13.07 -26.76
C THR A 21 23.20 12.10 -27.02
N VAL A 22 22.87 10.86 -27.35
CA VAL A 22 23.82 9.88 -27.86
C VAL A 22 24.00 10.11 -29.35
N SER A 23 25.24 10.39 -29.76
CA SER A 23 25.72 10.47 -31.14
C SER A 23 25.62 9.13 -31.83
N SER A 24 24.85 9.03 -32.91
CA SER A 24 24.90 7.93 -33.84
C SER A 24 25.54 8.37 -35.15
N SER A 25 26.73 7.86 -35.45
CA SER A 25 27.43 7.98 -36.71
C SER A 25 26.76 7.15 -37.82
N VAL A 26 26.39 7.83 -38.91
CA VAL A 26 25.84 7.24 -40.12
C VAL A 26 26.98 6.77 -41.01
N THR A 27 27.02 5.45 -41.28
CA THR A 27 27.77 4.90 -42.43
C THR A 27 26.82 4.61 -43.56
N ARG A 28 27.09 5.22 -44.74
CA ARG A 28 26.42 4.92 -46.02
C ARG A 28 26.98 3.62 -46.59
N GLY A 29 26.10 2.75 -47.09
CA GLY A 29 26.48 1.56 -47.84
C GLY A 29 25.34 1.03 -48.70
N SER A 30 25.44 1.24 -50.01
CA SER A 30 25.01 0.49 -51.22
C SER A 30 23.64 -0.21 -51.30
N THR A 31 22.92 0.19 -52.34
CA THR A 31 21.67 -0.37 -52.87
C THR A 31 21.88 -1.70 -53.62
N SER A 32 21.09 -2.72 -53.28
CA SER A 32 20.82 -3.90 -54.09
C SER A 32 19.33 -4.26 -53.96
N PRO A 33 18.66 -4.76 -55.03
CA PRO A 33 17.21 -4.95 -55.05
C PRO A 33 16.78 -6.21 -54.27
N ALA A 34 15.81 -6.04 -53.39
CA ALA A 34 15.28 -7.07 -52.48
C ALA A 34 14.34 -8.04 -53.21
N ARG A 35 14.48 -9.32 -52.91
CA ARG A 35 13.62 -10.45 -53.28
C ARG A 35 12.28 -10.44 -52.54
N ASP A 36 11.24 -11.01 -53.15
CA ASP A 36 9.85 -11.06 -52.65
C ASP A 36 9.62 -11.85 -51.34
N ASP A 37 10.62 -12.53 -50.80
CA ASP A 37 10.55 -13.22 -49.50
C ASP A 37 10.60 -12.26 -48.29
N ASP A 38 11.17 -11.06 -48.43
CA ASP A 38 11.24 -10.05 -47.36
C ASP A 38 9.87 -9.43 -47.01
N ARG A 39 8.87 -9.56 -47.89
CA ARG A 39 7.51 -9.04 -47.63
C ARG A 39 6.68 -9.91 -46.67
N LYS A 40 7.04 -11.19 -46.47
CA LYS A 40 6.37 -12.05 -45.48
C LYS A 40 6.94 -11.87 -44.07
N GLU A 41 8.25 -11.60 -43.95
CA GLU A 41 8.86 -11.28 -42.64
C GLU A 41 8.45 -9.90 -42.14
N MET A 42 8.28 -8.90 -43.02
CA MET A 42 7.82 -7.56 -42.64
C MET A 42 6.36 -7.52 -42.13
N ARG A 43 5.53 -8.56 -42.42
CA ARG A 43 4.19 -8.70 -41.84
C ARG A 43 4.18 -9.34 -40.45
N SER A 44 5.24 -10.08 -40.09
CA SER A 44 5.36 -10.67 -38.74
C SER A 44 5.96 -9.68 -37.70
N THR A 45 6.72 -8.67 -38.14
CA THR A 45 7.29 -7.64 -37.29
C THR A 45 6.28 -6.52 -36.90
N GLY A 46 5.21 -6.35 -37.71
CA GLY A 46 4.15 -5.37 -37.40
C GLY A 46 3.35 -5.67 -36.13
N HIS A 47 3.35 -6.93 -35.65
CA HIS A 47 2.64 -7.30 -34.43
C HIS A 47 3.44 -7.04 -33.13
N THR A 48 4.77 -6.90 -33.23
CA THR A 48 5.64 -6.59 -32.10
C THR A 48 5.77 -5.08 -31.87
N ASP A 49 5.64 -4.26 -32.89
CA ASP A 49 5.72 -2.79 -32.77
C ASP A 49 4.44 -2.19 -32.18
N ASP A 50 3.27 -2.76 -32.42
CA ASP A 50 1.99 -2.32 -31.81
C ASP A 50 1.94 -2.58 -30.31
N ALA A 51 2.60 -3.63 -29.80
CA ALA A 51 2.67 -3.93 -28.37
C ALA A 51 3.59 -2.96 -27.60
N MET A 52 4.51 -2.27 -28.28
CA MET A 52 5.45 -1.30 -27.68
C MET A 52 4.94 0.15 -27.70
N SER A 53 3.88 0.46 -28.44
CA SER A 53 3.40 1.84 -28.65
C SER A 53 2.44 2.37 -27.56
N GLY A 54 1.86 1.50 -26.72
CA GLY A 54 0.84 1.87 -25.73
C GLY A 54 -0.45 2.41 -26.37
N LEU A 55 -1.38 2.91 -25.56
CA LEU A 55 -2.63 3.51 -26.05
C LEU A 55 -2.37 4.90 -26.66
N GLY A 56 -3.13 5.23 -27.75
CA GLY A 56 -3.14 6.60 -28.32
C GLY A 56 -3.82 7.63 -27.41
N GLU A 57 -3.40 8.92 -27.53
CA GLU A 57 -4.09 10.04 -26.88
C GLU A 57 -5.46 10.29 -27.56
N PRO A 58 -6.53 10.74 -26.84
CA PRO A 58 -6.58 11.05 -25.42
C PRO A 58 -6.93 9.86 -24.51
N ARG A 59 -7.19 8.67 -25.11
CA ARG A 59 -7.60 7.46 -24.37
C ARG A 59 -6.59 7.03 -23.32
N ARG A 60 -5.29 7.17 -23.63
CA ARG A 60 -4.19 6.88 -22.70
C ARG A 60 -4.26 7.72 -21.43
N THR A 61 -4.48 9.03 -21.58
CA THR A 61 -4.58 9.96 -20.43
C THR A 61 -5.74 9.61 -19.52
N VAL A 62 -6.92 9.30 -20.09
CA VAL A 62 -8.11 8.88 -19.32
C VAL A 62 -7.84 7.54 -18.61
N ALA A 63 -7.19 6.59 -19.28
CA ALA A 63 -6.84 5.29 -18.70
C ALA A 63 -5.87 5.44 -17.51
N ILE A 64 -4.80 6.24 -17.63
CA ILE A 64 -3.87 6.54 -16.54
C ILE A 64 -4.62 7.21 -15.38
N ALA A 65 -5.40 8.25 -15.65
CA ALA A 65 -6.18 8.97 -14.65
C ALA A 65 -7.16 8.04 -13.90
N SER A 66 -7.80 7.10 -14.60
CA SER A 66 -8.70 6.10 -14.02
C SER A 66 -7.98 5.19 -13.03
N VAL A 67 -6.80 4.69 -13.39
CA VAL A 67 -6.01 3.82 -12.49
C VAL A 67 -5.52 4.60 -11.27
N LEU A 68 -4.97 5.81 -11.47
CA LEU A 68 -4.49 6.65 -10.38
C LEU A 68 -5.61 7.07 -9.43
N ALA A 69 -6.79 7.44 -9.98
CA ALA A 69 -7.96 7.80 -9.17
C ALA A 69 -8.50 6.60 -8.37
N ALA A 70 -8.49 5.38 -8.93
CA ALA A 70 -8.85 4.18 -8.18
C ALA A 70 -7.86 3.89 -7.03
N MET A 71 -6.56 4.04 -7.29
CA MET A 71 -5.53 3.89 -6.24
C MET A 71 -5.68 4.94 -5.15
N MET A 72 -5.93 6.19 -5.54
CA MET A 72 -6.24 7.28 -4.61
C MET A 72 -7.44 6.94 -3.74
N LEU A 73 -8.54 6.46 -4.33
CA LEU A 73 -9.76 6.09 -3.63
C LEU A 73 -9.50 5.07 -2.51
N VAL A 74 -8.79 3.98 -2.83
CA VAL A 74 -8.49 2.89 -1.89
C VAL A 74 -7.57 3.37 -0.75
N VAL A 75 -6.53 4.16 -1.07
CA VAL A 75 -5.57 4.64 -0.06
C VAL A 75 -6.18 5.72 0.82
N LEU A 76 -6.95 6.64 0.22
CA LEU A 76 -7.63 7.71 0.95
C LEU A 76 -8.65 7.15 1.95
N ASP A 77 -9.49 6.19 1.51
CA ASP A 77 -10.48 5.52 2.36
C ASP A 77 -9.83 4.85 3.58
N ALA A 78 -8.72 4.13 3.37
CA ALA A 78 -7.97 3.51 4.46
C ALA A 78 -7.41 4.54 5.45
N ALA A 79 -6.91 5.68 4.96
CA ALA A 79 -6.34 6.73 5.81
C ALA A 79 -7.42 7.50 6.59
N ILE A 80 -8.57 7.78 5.97
CA ILE A 80 -9.72 8.44 6.60
C ILE A 80 -10.28 7.59 7.74
N ALA A 81 -10.43 6.28 7.54
CA ALA A 81 -11.01 5.36 8.52
C ALA A 81 -10.24 5.35 9.86
N ASN A 82 -8.92 5.54 9.86
CA ASN A 82 -8.11 5.58 11.08
C ASN A 82 -8.52 6.72 12.02
N VAL A 83 -8.74 7.92 11.49
CA VAL A 83 -9.13 9.10 12.29
C VAL A 83 -10.54 8.96 12.87
N ALA A 84 -11.40 8.21 12.18
CA ALA A 84 -12.80 8.04 12.54
C ALA A 84 -13.05 7.02 13.67
N LEU A 85 -12.08 6.17 14.02
CA LEU A 85 -12.28 5.08 14.99
C LEU A 85 -12.89 5.53 16.32
N PRO A 86 -12.39 6.59 17.00
CA PRO A 86 -12.98 7.05 18.25
C PRO A 86 -14.43 7.52 18.07
N THR A 87 -14.71 8.26 17.00
CA THR A 87 -16.06 8.77 16.69
C THR A 87 -17.03 7.63 16.36
N ILE A 88 -16.59 6.60 15.61
CA ILE A 88 -17.38 5.40 15.33
C ILE A 88 -17.68 4.64 16.62
N ALA A 89 -16.67 4.46 17.50
CA ALA A 89 -16.84 3.79 18.79
C ALA A 89 -17.90 4.47 19.65
N GLN A 90 -17.83 5.80 19.75
CA GLN A 90 -18.81 6.60 20.50
C GLN A 90 -20.21 6.53 19.88
N SER A 91 -20.31 6.72 18.56
CA SER A 91 -21.60 6.76 17.85
C SER A 91 -22.35 5.42 17.86
N LEU A 92 -21.61 4.30 17.76
CA LEU A 92 -22.20 2.96 17.80
C LEU A 92 -22.26 2.35 19.21
N HIS A 93 -21.85 3.10 20.24
CA HIS A 93 -21.81 2.67 21.64
C HIS A 93 -21.03 1.36 21.84
N VAL A 94 -19.86 1.24 21.20
CA VAL A 94 -18.99 0.06 21.26
C VAL A 94 -17.64 0.43 21.89
N THR A 95 -16.92 -0.60 22.35
CA THR A 95 -15.58 -0.38 22.93
C THR A 95 -14.55 0.01 21.85
N PRO A 96 -13.47 0.72 22.21
CA PRO A 96 -12.37 1.02 21.29
C PRO A 96 -11.83 -0.25 20.60
N ALA A 97 -11.68 -1.37 21.33
CA ALA A 97 -11.27 -2.66 20.79
C ALA A 97 -12.18 -3.12 19.65
N MET A 98 -13.49 -3.02 19.83
CA MET A 98 -14.45 -3.41 18.81
C MET A 98 -14.40 -2.50 17.58
N SER A 99 -14.14 -1.19 17.75
CA SER A 99 -14.06 -0.27 16.60
C SER A 99 -12.86 -0.56 15.68
N VAL A 100 -11.75 -1.09 16.20
CA VAL A 100 -10.57 -1.44 15.39
C VAL A 100 -10.89 -2.51 14.35
N TRP A 101 -11.94 -3.35 14.56
CA TRP A 101 -12.40 -4.31 13.55
C TRP A 101 -12.78 -3.67 12.22
N VAL A 102 -13.17 -2.39 12.21
CA VAL A 102 -13.43 -1.62 10.98
C VAL A 102 -12.18 -1.56 10.08
N ILE A 103 -10.99 -1.46 10.69
CA ILE A 103 -9.71 -1.48 9.96
C ILE A 103 -9.24 -2.92 9.74
N THR A 104 -9.27 -3.77 10.77
CA THR A 104 -8.79 -5.15 10.71
C THR A 104 -9.52 -5.96 9.64
N ALA A 105 -10.85 -5.85 9.54
CA ALA A 105 -11.62 -6.56 8.52
C ALA A 105 -11.24 -6.15 7.09
N TYR A 106 -11.08 -4.86 6.86
CA TYR A 106 -10.65 -4.32 5.57
C TYR A 106 -9.25 -4.80 5.19
N GLN A 107 -8.28 -4.69 6.10
CA GLN A 107 -6.90 -5.12 5.86
C GLN A 107 -6.79 -6.64 5.69
N THR A 108 -7.55 -7.42 6.45
CA THR A 108 -7.61 -8.88 6.31
C THR A 108 -8.13 -9.27 4.93
N ALA A 109 -9.21 -8.64 4.48
CA ALA A 109 -9.74 -8.88 3.14
C ALA A 109 -8.73 -8.52 2.04
N LEU A 110 -8.02 -7.38 2.18
CA LEU A 110 -6.92 -6.99 1.28
C LEU A 110 -5.82 -8.06 1.26
N LEU A 111 -5.38 -8.53 2.43
CA LEU A 111 -4.31 -9.52 2.57
C LEU A 111 -4.71 -10.88 1.95
N MET A 112 -5.94 -11.33 2.20
CA MET A 112 -6.47 -12.57 1.65
C MET A 112 -6.60 -12.55 0.12
N ALA A 113 -6.99 -11.41 -0.44
CA ALA A 113 -7.38 -11.29 -1.84
C ALA A 113 -6.31 -10.70 -2.76
N LEU A 114 -5.22 -10.08 -2.24
CA LEU A 114 -4.22 -9.39 -3.07
C LEU A 114 -3.61 -10.31 -4.13
N LEU A 115 -3.05 -11.44 -3.72
CA LEU A 115 -2.41 -12.41 -4.62
C LEU A 115 -3.45 -13.14 -5.51
N PRO A 116 -4.59 -13.60 -4.98
CA PRO A 116 -5.68 -14.12 -5.80
C PRO A 116 -6.18 -13.15 -6.87
N CYS A 117 -6.34 -11.87 -6.55
CA CYS A 117 -6.77 -10.86 -7.53
C CYS A 117 -5.72 -10.64 -8.63
N ALA A 118 -4.42 -10.69 -8.30
CA ALA A 118 -3.36 -10.63 -9.31
C ALA A 118 -3.45 -11.81 -10.28
N ALA A 119 -3.60 -13.04 -9.76
CA ALA A 119 -3.76 -14.25 -10.57
C ALA A 119 -5.08 -14.26 -11.38
N LEU A 120 -6.18 -13.74 -10.80
CA LEU A 120 -7.45 -13.53 -11.51
C LEU A 120 -7.28 -12.57 -12.69
N GLY A 121 -6.54 -11.48 -12.48
CA GLY A 121 -6.24 -10.51 -13.53
C GLY A 121 -5.47 -11.11 -14.69
N GLU A 122 -4.51 -11.99 -14.43
CA GLU A 122 -3.78 -12.74 -15.46
C GLU A 122 -4.67 -13.72 -16.23
N SER A 123 -5.63 -14.38 -15.55
CA SER A 123 -6.49 -15.39 -16.16
C SER A 123 -7.71 -14.82 -16.88
N LEU A 124 -8.42 -13.85 -16.29
CA LEU A 124 -9.67 -13.28 -16.78
C LEU A 124 -9.50 -11.95 -17.51
N GLY A 125 -8.30 -11.37 -17.49
CA GLY A 125 -7.97 -10.05 -18.03
C GLY A 125 -8.00 -8.94 -16.96
N TYR A 126 -6.96 -8.11 -16.98
CA TYR A 126 -6.73 -7.05 -15.98
C TYR A 126 -7.88 -6.05 -15.89
N ARG A 127 -8.41 -5.60 -17.03
CA ARG A 127 -9.53 -4.64 -17.09
C ARG A 127 -10.78 -5.17 -16.39
N ARG A 128 -11.18 -6.42 -16.64
CA ARG A 128 -12.42 -6.99 -16.11
C ARG A 128 -12.33 -7.09 -14.59
N VAL A 129 -11.26 -7.68 -14.08
CA VAL A 129 -11.08 -7.86 -12.62
C VAL A 129 -10.93 -6.52 -11.92
N PHE A 130 -10.21 -5.56 -12.50
CA PHE A 130 -10.09 -4.21 -11.97
C PHE A 130 -11.45 -3.49 -11.90
N THR A 131 -12.25 -3.54 -12.98
CA THR A 131 -13.58 -2.91 -13.03
C THR A 131 -14.52 -3.51 -11.98
N VAL A 132 -14.54 -4.84 -11.85
CA VAL A 132 -15.31 -5.54 -10.79
C VAL A 132 -14.82 -5.12 -9.41
N GLY A 133 -13.49 -5.00 -9.22
CA GLY A 133 -12.90 -4.52 -7.96
C GLY A 133 -13.36 -3.12 -7.59
N VAL A 134 -13.33 -2.17 -8.53
CA VAL A 134 -13.84 -0.79 -8.31
C VAL A 134 -15.33 -0.79 -8.04
N ALA A 135 -16.12 -1.59 -8.76
CA ALA A 135 -17.56 -1.70 -8.55
C ALA A 135 -17.89 -2.26 -7.16
N LEU A 136 -17.18 -3.32 -6.74
CA LEU A 136 -17.32 -3.92 -5.41
C LEU A 136 -16.92 -2.91 -4.31
N PHE A 137 -15.79 -2.22 -4.48
CA PHE A 137 -15.33 -1.20 -3.54
C PHE A 137 -16.37 -0.08 -3.37
N THR A 138 -16.86 0.45 -4.49
CA THR A 138 -17.84 1.54 -4.50
C THR A 138 -19.19 1.11 -3.93
N GLY A 139 -19.68 -0.09 -4.30
CA GLY A 139 -20.90 -0.66 -3.76
C GLY A 139 -20.81 -0.96 -2.25
N ALA A 140 -19.68 -1.51 -1.80
CA ALA A 140 -19.41 -1.73 -0.39
C ALA A 140 -19.30 -0.41 0.39
N SER A 141 -18.81 0.67 -0.21
CA SER A 141 -18.81 2.01 0.40
C SER A 141 -20.23 2.51 0.71
N VAL A 142 -21.21 2.19 -0.17
CA VAL A 142 -22.65 2.46 0.12
C VAL A 142 -23.09 1.65 1.35
N LEU A 143 -22.74 0.36 1.41
CA LEU A 143 -23.10 -0.48 2.57
C LEU A 143 -22.46 0.02 3.86
N CYS A 144 -21.23 0.54 3.80
CA CYS A 144 -20.56 1.17 4.94
C CYS A 144 -21.30 2.45 5.38
N ALA A 145 -21.69 3.31 4.44
CA ALA A 145 -22.42 4.54 4.75
C ALA A 145 -23.82 4.29 5.31
N LEU A 146 -24.47 3.20 4.94
CA LEU A 146 -25.80 2.80 5.42
C LEU A 146 -25.76 1.87 6.64
N SER A 147 -24.60 1.67 7.28
CA SER A 147 -24.42 0.70 8.36
C SER A 147 -25.20 1.08 9.64
N PRO A 148 -26.14 0.27 10.09
CA PRO A 148 -26.90 0.52 11.32
C PRO A 148 -26.19 0.03 12.58
N SER A 149 -25.14 -0.80 12.43
CA SER A 149 -24.44 -1.45 13.54
C SER A 149 -23.02 -1.82 13.17
N LEU A 150 -22.15 -2.03 14.18
CA LEU A 150 -20.76 -2.42 13.98
C LEU A 150 -20.59 -3.72 13.19
N PRO A 151 -21.31 -4.83 13.46
CA PRO A 151 -21.17 -6.07 12.67
C PRO A 151 -21.47 -5.87 11.18
N TRP A 152 -22.48 -5.04 10.86
CA TRP A 152 -22.78 -4.67 9.47
C TRP A 152 -21.63 -3.89 8.85
N LEU A 153 -21.13 -2.88 9.57
CA LEU A 153 -20.00 -2.06 9.09
C LEU A 153 -18.75 -2.93 8.85
N VAL A 154 -18.43 -3.85 9.77
CA VAL A 154 -17.31 -4.79 9.64
C VAL A 154 -17.47 -5.69 8.41
N ALA A 155 -18.66 -6.24 8.17
CA ALA A 155 -18.94 -7.04 6.97
C ALA A 155 -18.82 -6.22 5.68
N ALA A 156 -19.35 -4.98 5.67
CA ALA A 156 -19.24 -4.07 4.53
C ALA A 156 -17.78 -3.67 4.27
N ARG A 157 -16.98 -3.43 5.33
CA ARG A 157 -15.53 -3.16 5.25
C ARG A 157 -14.75 -4.34 4.69
N PHE A 158 -15.12 -5.56 5.06
CA PHE A 158 -14.53 -6.77 4.48
C PHE A 158 -14.79 -6.84 2.96
N LEU A 159 -16.03 -6.63 2.52
CA LEU A 159 -16.36 -6.58 1.09
C LEU A 159 -15.62 -5.46 0.36
N GLN A 160 -15.51 -4.28 0.98
CA GLN A 160 -14.77 -3.14 0.45
C GLN A 160 -13.28 -3.48 0.29
N GLY A 161 -12.69 -4.19 1.28
CA GLY A 161 -11.31 -4.67 1.23
C GLY A 161 -11.05 -5.65 0.07
N LEU A 162 -12.00 -6.57 -0.24
CA LEU A 162 -11.90 -7.43 -1.42
C LEU A 162 -11.85 -6.62 -2.72
N GLY A 163 -12.69 -5.59 -2.85
CA GLY A 163 -12.64 -4.67 -3.99
C GLY A 163 -11.33 -3.90 -4.07
N GLY A 164 -10.86 -3.40 -2.94
CA GLY A 164 -9.57 -2.71 -2.80
C GLY A 164 -8.38 -3.58 -3.20
N ALA A 165 -8.42 -4.87 -2.87
CA ALA A 165 -7.38 -5.83 -3.25
C ALA A 165 -7.21 -5.94 -4.78
N ALA A 166 -8.32 -6.01 -5.51
CA ALA A 166 -8.28 -6.05 -6.98
C ALA A 166 -7.70 -4.76 -7.57
N VAL A 167 -8.06 -3.59 -7.01
CA VAL A 167 -7.52 -2.29 -7.43
C VAL A 167 -6.02 -2.23 -7.16
N MET A 168 -5.57 -2.60 -5.96
CA MET A 168 -4.16 -2.53 -5.56
C MET A 168 -3.29 -3.53 -6.33
N ALA A 169 -3.78 -4.75 -6.54
CA ALA A 169 -3.05 -5.80 -7.25
C ALA A 169 -2.85 -5.45 -8.74
N LEU A 170 -3.87 -4.86 -9.37
CA LEU A 170 -3.90 -4.70 -10.82
C LEU A 170 -3.52 -3.29 -11.29
N GLY A 171 -3.51 -2.29 -10.40
CA GLY A 171 -3.25 -0.91 -10.79
C GLY A 171 -1.90 -0.73 -11.49
N VAL A 172 -0.81 -1.26 -10.94
CA VAL A 172 0.52 -1.16 -11.56
C VAL A 172 0.62 -2.01 -12.83
N ALA A 173 -0.05 -3.18 -12.86
CA ALA A 173 -0.09 -4.03 -14.05
C ALA A 173 -0.79 -3.33 -15.21
N LEU A 174 -1.91 -2.65 -14.95
CA LEU A 174 -2.63 -1.86 -15.95
C LEU A 174 -1.80 -0.67 -16.45
N LEU A 175 -1.07 0.03 -15.59
CA LEU A 175 -0.17 1.10 -16.01
C LEU A 175 0.90 0.60 -17.00
N ARG A 176 1.45 -0.60 -16.78
CA ARG A 176 2.43 -1.22 -17.71
C ARG A 176 1.86 -1.50 -19.10
N VAL A 177 0.56 -1.79 -19.18
CA VAL A 177 -0.12 -2.05 -20.47
C VAL A 177 -0.54 -0.76 -21.18
N VAL A 178 -0.90 0.28 -20.40
CA VAL A 178 -1.43 1.55 -20.93
C VAL A 178 -0.32 2.46 -21.46
N VAL A 179 0.86 2.42 -20.83
CA VAL A 179 1.95 3.39 -21.08
C VAL A 179 3.08 2.74 -21.86
N PRO A 180 3.65 3.44 -22.88
CA PRO A 180 4.86 2.97 -23.56
C PRO A 180 6.00 2.71 -22.55
N TYR A 181 6.84 1.72 -22.84
CA TYR A 181 7.92 1.29 -21.94
C TYR A 181 8.82 2.44 -21.49
N GLN A 182 9.13 3.39 -22.38
CA GLN A 182 9.97 4.57 -22.11
C GLN A 182 9.36 5.53 -21.05
N ARG A 183 8.02 5.52 -20.90
CA ARG A 183 7.28 6.37 -19.93
C ARG A 183 6.80 5.62 -18.70
N LEU A 184 7.08 4.32 -18.60
CA LEU A 184 6.62 3.48 -17.49
C LEU A 184 7.14 3.97 -16.15
N GLY A 185 8.42 4.38 -16.06
CA GLY A 185 9.00 4.95 -14.85
C GLY A 185 8.26 6.19 -14.36
N THR A 186 7.86 7.07 -15.30
CA THR A 186 7.06 8.26 -15.00
C THR A 186 5.67 7.89 -14.47
N ALA A 187 5.01 6.91 -15.08
CA ALA A 187 3.68 6.45 -14.65
C ALA A 187 3.71 5.81 -13.24
N ILE A 188 4.73 5.01 -12.95
CA ILE A 188 4.96 4.46 -11.60
C ILE A 188 5.26 5.58 -10.60
N GLY A 189 6.01 6.60 -11.01
CA GLY A 189 6.27 7.80 -10.20
C GLY A 189 4.97 8.55 -9.86
N TRP A 190 4.09 8.76 -10.82
CA TRP A 190 2.75 9.34 -10.59
C TRP A 190 1.91 8.49 -9.64
N ASN A 191 1.94 7.16 -9.79
CA ASN A 191 1.24 6.27 -8.85
C ASN A 191 1.77 6.41 -7.42
N ALA A 192 3.09 6.43 -7.23
CA ALA A 192 3.70 6.62 -5.92
C ALA A 192 3.34 7.97 -5.30
N LEU A 193 3.35 9.05 -6.10
CA LEU A 193 2.93 10.38 -5.67
C LEU A 193 1.45 10.41 -5.27
N THR A 194 0.58 9.78 -6.06
CA THR A 194 -0.87 9.67 -5.77
C THR A 194 -1.09 8.96 -4.44
N VAL A 195 -0.44 7.83 -4.20
CA VAL A 195 -0.52 7.08 -2.94
C VAL A 195 -0.03 7.94 -1.76
N ALA A 196 1.09 8.63 -1.92
CA ALA A 196 1.66 9.48 -0.87
C ALA A 196 0.74 10.66 -0.53
N LEU A 197 0.23 11.38 -1.54
CA LEU A 197 -0.69 12.51 -1.35
C LEU A 197 -2.02 12.05 -0.74
N SER A 198 -2.58 10.92 -1.18
CA SER A 198 -3.82 10.38 -0.63
C SER A 198 -3.67 10.00 0.84
N SER A 199 -2.55 9.36 1.19
CA SER A 199 -2.23 9.02 2.57
C SER A 199 -2.05 10.26 3.44
N ALA A 200 -1.41 11.31 2.91
CA ALA A 200 -1.20 12.57 3.62
C ALA A 200 -2.49 13.38 3.80
N ALA A 201 -3.36 13.41 2.79
CA ALA A 201 -4.61 14.14 2.83
C ALA A 201 -5.69 13.45 3.68
N GLY A 202 -5.59 12.11 3.84
CA GLY A 202 -6.62 11.30 4.50
C GLY A 202 -7.02 11.80 5.89
N PRO A 203 -6.10 11.97 6.84
CA PRO A 203 -6.44 12.43 8.18
C PRO A 203 -7.10 13.80 8.19
N ALA A 204 -6.60 14.77 7.42
CA ALA A 204 -7.18 16.10 7.33
C ALA A 204 -8.58 16.09 6.68
N ILE A 205 -8.76 15.34 5.59
CA ILE A 205 -10.07 15.19 4.93
C ILE A 205 -11.06 14.49 5.85
N GLY A 206 -10.63 13.39 6.51
CA GLY A 206 -11.47 12.66 7.46
C GLY A 206 -11.94 13.55 8.61
N ALA A 207 -11.03 14.31 9.19
CA ALA A 207 -11.32 15.25 10.25
C ALA A 207 -12.26 16.40 9.80
N ALA A 208 -12.03 16.96 8.61
CA ALA A 208 -12.90 18.00 8.03
C ALA A 208 -14.32 17.47 7.78
N VAL A 209 -14.47 16.25 7.27
CA VAL A 209 -15.79 15.63 7.11
C VAL A 209 -16.48 15.43 8.46
N LEU A 210 -15.75 14.91 9.47
CA LEU A 210 -16.30 14.66 10.81
C LEU A 210 -16.66 15.95 11.57
N SER A 211 -16.02 17.08 11.26
CA SER A 211 -16.38 18.38 11.85
C SER A 211 -17.68 18.96 11.28
N ALA A 212 -18.06 18.58 10.05
CA ALA A 212 -19.23 19.12 9.35
C ALA A 212 -20.38 18.12 9.21
N ALA A 213 -20.11 16.81 9.36
CA ALA A 213 -21.06 15.73 9.11
C ALA A 213 -20.82 14.51 10.02
N THR A 214 -21.71 13.53 9.96
CA THR A 214 -21.59 12.27 10.70
C THR A 214 -20.63 11.30 10.00
N TRP A 215 -20.10 10.31 10.73
CA TRP A 215 -19.13 9.34 10.24
C TRP A 215 -19.55 8.57 8.97
N PRO A 216 -20.84 8.27 8.66
CA PRO A 216 -21.21 7.61 7.40
C PRO A 216 -20.77 8.36 6.14
N TRP A 217 -20.67 9.70 6.21
CA TRP A 217 -20.22 10.51 5.10
C TRP A 217 -18.77 10.26 4.68
N LEU A 218 -17.93 9.71 5.60
CA LEU A 218 -16.57 9.30 5.27
C LEU A 218 -16.52 8.21 4.20
N PHE A 219 -17.54 7.35 4.17
CA PHE A 219 -17.68 6.31 3.16
C PHE A 219 -18.49 6.79 1.95
N ALA A 220 -19.46 7.66 2.17
CA ALA A 220 -20.26 8.23 1.08
C ALA A 220 -19.44 9.07 0.10
N ILE A 221 -18.37 9.74 0.56
CA ILE A 221 -17.46 10.52 -0.30
C ILE A 221 -16.76 9.67 -1.38
N ASN A 222 -16.66 8.35 -1.17
CA ASN A 222 -16.12 7.42 -2.15
C ASN A 222 -17.02 7.22 -3.37
N LEU A 223 -18.32 7.49 -3.26
CA LEU A 223 -19.30 7.21 -4.32
C LEU A 223 -19.06 8.03 -5.58
N PRO A 224 -19.02 9.38 -5.53
CA PRO A 224 -18.85 10.16 -6.75
C PRO A 224 -17.54 9.84 -7.46
N LEU A 225 -16.45 9.65 -6.71
CA LEU A 225 -15.16 9.29 -7.30
C LEU A 225 -15.18 7.87 -7.86
N GLY A 226 -15.75 6.90 -7.12
CA GLY A 226 -15.89 5.52 -7.56
C GLY A 226 -16.74 5.39 -8.84
N MET A 227 -17.83 6.12 -8.93
CA MET A 227 -18.66 6.18 -10.15
C MET A 227 -17.89 6.77 -11.33
N LEU A 228 -17.16 7.87 -11.12
CA LEU A 228 -16.31 8.47 -12.16
C LEU A 228 -15.26 7.49 -12.65
N VAL A 229 -14.58 6.80 -11.73
CA VAL A 229 -13.60 5.77 -12.06
C VAL A 229 -14.23 4.63 -12.84
N LEU A 230 -15.42 4.13 -12.43
CA LEU A 230 -16.14 3.08 -13.15
C LEU A 230 -16.44 3.45 -14.59
N LEU A 231 -16.90 4.68 -14.83
CA LEU A 231 -17.10 5.18 -16.19
C LEU A 231 -15.79 5.24 -16.98
N ALA A 232 -14.72 5.68 -16.35
CA ALA A 232 -13.40 5.82 -16.96
C ALA A 232 -12.71 4.47 -17.23
N THR A 233 -13.07 3.35 -16.55
CA THR A 233 -12.52 2.01 -16.82
C THR A 233 -12.82 1.53 -18.25
N ARG A 234 -13.82 2.12 -18.93
CA ARG A 234 -14.10 1.85 -20.35
C ARG A 234 -12.95 2.24 -21.27
N SER A 235 -12.09 3.17 -20.85
CA SER A 235 -10.88 3.57 -21.61
C SER A 235 -9.73 2.57 -21.50
N LEU A 236 -9.75 1.68 -20.48
CA LEU A 236 -8.71 0.69 -20.28
C LEU A 236 -8.67 -0.34 -21.42
N PRO A 237 -7.48 -0.81 -21.84
CA PRO A 237 -7.36 -1.82 -22.87
C PRO A 237 -7.90 -3.16 -22.36
N ASP A 238 -8.62 -3.87 -23.24
CA ASP A 238 -9.05 -5.24 -22.96
C ASP A 238 -7.95 -6.20 -23.42
N VAL A 239 -6.93 -6.34 -22.59
CA VAL A 239 -5.90 -7.37 -22.79
C VAL A 239 -6.48 -8.67 -22.30
N GLY A 240 -6.76 -9.59 -23.22
CA GLY A 240 -7.32 -10.90 -22.92
C GLY A 240 -6.49 -11.65 -21.88
N GLY A 241 -7.16 -12.45 -21.05
CA GLY A 241 -6.48 -13.29 -20.07
C GLY A 241 -5.72 -14.43 -20.74
N THR A 242 -4.70 -14.92 -20.09
CA THR A 242 -4.04 -16.17 -20.43
C THR A 242 -4.95 -17.34 -20.03
N ALA A 243 -4.94 -18.45 -20.80
CA ALA A 243 -5.76 -19.64 -20.50
C ALA A 243 -5.35 -20.37 -19.20
N ARG A 244 -4.59 -19.72 -18.33
CA ARG A 244 -4.10 -20.26 -17.05
C ARG A 244 -5.27 -20.45 -16.10
N ARG A 245 -5.51 -21.69 -15.70
CA ARG A 245 -6.56 -22.00 -14.70
C ARG A 245 -6.11 -21.57 -13.31
N LEU A 246 -6.98 -20.82 -12.63
CA LEU A 246 -6.80 -20.49 -11.21
C LEU A 246 -6.89 -21.76 -10.37
N ASP A 247 -5.94 -21.94 -9.49
CA ASP A 247 -6.01 -22.96 -8.46
C ASP A 247 -6.87 -22.46 -7.30
N LEU A 248 -8.17 -22.64 -7.39
CA LEU A 248 -9.14 -22.21 -6.37
C LEU A 248 -8.84 -22.81 -4.99
N PHE A 249 -8.23 -24.00 -4.94
CA PHE A 249 -7.87 -24.61 -3.67
C PHE A 249 -6.70 -23.86 -3.00
N SER A 250 -5.67 -23.46 -3.76
CA SER A 250 -4.61 -22.60 -3.24
C SER A 250 -5.13 -21.22 -2.81
N VAL A 251 -6.09 -20.65 -3.53
CA VAL A 251 -6.76 -19.40 -3.13
C VAL A 251 -7.52 -19.60 -1.80
N ALA A 252 -8.26 -20.69 -1.64
CA ALA A 252 -8.98 -20.98 -0.41
C ALA A 252 -8.04 -21.20 0.78
N LEU A 253 -6.94 -21.95 0.60
CA LEU A 253 -5.91 -22.15 1.62
C LEU A 253 -5.26 -20.81 2.04
N ASN A 254 -4.93 -19.94 1.07
CA ASN A 254 -4.37 -18.61 1.36
C ASN A 254 -5.35 -17.75 2.17
N ALA A 255 -6.62 -17.71 1.75
CA ALA A 255 -7.66 -16.97 2.43
C ALA A 255 -7.92 -17.53 3.84
N GLY A 256 -8.04 -18.85 3.96
CA GLY A 256 -8.22 -19.54 5.23
C GLY A 256 -7.09 -19.27 6.21
N ALA A 257 -5.83 -19.42 5.76
CA ALA A 257 -4.65 -19.21 6.60
C ALA A 257 -4.61 -17.80 7.21
N PHE A 258 -4.85 -16.76 6.42
CA PHE A 258 -4.86 -15.40 6.94
C PHE A 258 -6.10 -15.10 7.78
N ALA A 259 -7.28 -15.61 7.41
CA ALA A 259 -8.49 -15.46 8.21
C ALA A 259 -8.35 -16.14 9.57
N SER A 260 -7.92 -17.41 9.59
CA SER A 260 -7.69 -18.17 10.82
C SER A 260 -6.66 -17.51 11.72
N LEU A 261 -5.57 -16.97 11.14
CA LEU A 261 -4.53 -16.28 11.89
C LEU A 261 -5.06 -15.01 12.56
N VAL A 262 -5.79 -14.17 11.81
CA VAL A 262 -6.30 -12.88 12.32
C VAL A 262 -7.42 -13.10 13.33
N ILE A 263 -8.39 -13.94 13.02
CA ILE A 263 -9.51 -14.24 13.93
C ILE A 263 -8.98 -14.93 15.19
N GLY A 264 -8.01 -15.83 15.06
CA GLY A 264 -7.35 -16.48 16.21
C GLY A 264 -6.68 -15.46 17.13
N ALA A 265 -5.94 -14.50 16.55
CA ALA A 265 -5.30 -13.46 17.34
C ALA A 265 -6.32 -12.55 18.06
N GLU A 266 -7.40 -12.16 17.38
CA GLU A 266 -8.47 -11.34 17.96
C GLU A 266 -9.25 -12.05 19.08
N LEU A 267 -9.41 -13.38 18.98
CA LEU A 267 -10.09 -14.19 19.99
C LEU A 267 -9.21 -14.61 21.17
N LEU A 268 -7.90 -14.39 21.08
CA LEU A 268 -6.93 -14.84 22.09
C LEU A 268 -7.28 -14.41 23.52
N PRO A 269 -7.71 -13.15 23.81
CA PRO A 269 -8.03 -12.72 25.15
C PRO A 269 -9.32 -13.33 25.72
N THR A 270 -10.31 -13.61 24.85
CA THR A 270 -11.67 -14.00 25.27
C THR A 270 -11.92 -15.49 25.17
N ARG A 271 -11.30 -16.17 24.20
CA ARG A 271 -11.48 -17.60 23.89
C ARG A 271 -10.15 -18.27 23.50
N PRO A 272 -9.18 -18.40 24.46
CA PRO A 272 -7.83 -18.87 24.13
C PRO A 272 -7.78 -20.27 23.53
N ALA A 273 -8.69 -21.19 23.90
CA ALA A 273 -8.76 -22.52 23.32
C ALA A 273 -9.14 -22.48 21.82
N LEU A 274 -10.14 -21.65 21.46
CA LEU A 274 -10.54 -21.47 20.06
C LEU A 274 -9.44 -20.75 19.26
N ALA A 275 -8.77 -19.77 19.86
CA ALA A 275 -7.61 -19.11 19.28
C ALA A 275 -6.48 -20.09 18.95
N ALA A 276 -6.17 -21.02 19.88
CA ALA A 276 -5.17 -22.06 19.64
C ALA A 276 -5.55 -22.99 18.48
N VAL A 277 -6.82 -23.37 18.37
CA VAL A 277 -7.32 -24.17 17.22
C VAL A 277 -7.18 -23.40 15.91
N LEU A 278 -7.53 -22.12 15.89
CA LEU A 278 -7.39 -21.27 14.69
C LEU A 278 -5.93 -21.05 14.30
N PHE A 279 -5.02 -20.88 15.25
CA PHE A 279 -3.58 -20.82 14.96
C PHE A 279 -3.03 -22.12 14.40
N ALA A 280 -3.49 -23.27 14.94
CA ALA A 280 -3.14 -24.58 14.40
C ALA A 280 -3.70 -24.77 12.96
N ALA A 281 -4.94 -24.34 12.72
CA ALA A 281 -5.54 -24.34 11.38
C ALA A 281 -4.75 -23.45 10.42
N ALA A 282 -4.42 -22.21 10.81
CA ALA A 282 -3.61 -21.28 10.01
C ALA A 282 -2.24 -21.87 9.65
N ALA A 283 -1.57 -22.50 10.62
CA ALA A 283 -0.29 -23.17 10.38
C ALA A 283 -0.42 -24.34 9.41
N LEU A 284 -1.45 -25.17 9.58
CA LEU A 284 -1.73 -26.31 8.69
C LEU A 284 -2.03 -25.86 7.26
N GLU A 285 -2.92 -24.85 7.11
CA GLU A 285 -3.27 -24.25 5.82
C GLU A 285 -2.06 -23.62 5.13
N MET A 286 -1.20 -22.93 5.87
CA MET A 286 0.04 -22.36 5.34
C MET A 286 1.03 -23.43 4.89
N VAL A 287 1.19 -24.53 5.67
CA VAL A 287 2.03 -25.67 5.29
C VAL A 287 1.45 -26.38 4.07
N ALA A 288 0.15 -26.59 4.03
CA ALA A 288 -0.53 -27.20 2.87
C ALA A 288 -0.35 -26.35 1.62
N LEU A 289 -0.53 -25.03 1.75
CA LEU A 289 -0.31 -24.06 0.66
C LEU A 289 1.14 -24.07 0.19
N ALA A 290 2.10 -24.03 1.11
CA ALA A 290 3.52 -24.07 0.79
C ALA A 290 3.88 -25.35 0.02
N ARG A 291 3.47 -26.54 0.51
CA ARG A 291 3.73 -27.83 -0.16
C ARG A 291 3.10 -27.91 -1.54
N ARG A 292 1.93 -27.29 -1.72
CA ARG A 292 1.21 -27.29 -3.00
C ARG A 292 1.81 -26.32 -4.02
N GLU A 293 2.30 -25.19 -3.55
CA GLU A 293 2.83 -24.12 -4.42
C GLU A 293 4.32 -24.30 -4.79
N MET A 294 5.12 -24.92 -3.90
CA MET A 294 6.56 -25.13 -4.14
C MET A 294 6.93 -25.84 -5.45
N PRO A 295 6.18 -26.87 -5.94
CA PRO A 295 6.50 -27.53 -7.20
C PRO A 295 6.03 -26.78 -8.46
N LYS A 296 5.28 -25.67 -8.32
CA LYS A 296 4.75 -24.93 -9.46
C LYS A 296 5.78 -23.96 -10.05
N GLU A 297 5.84 -23.85 -11.37
CA GLU A 297 6.72 -22.87 -12.05
C GLU A 297 6.39 -21.42 -11.71
N ALA A 298 5.11 -21.12 -11.47
CA ALA A 298 4.65 -19.79 -11.05
C ALA A 298 3.71 -19.93 -9.85
N PRO A 299 4.28 -20.03 -8.64
CA PRO A 299 3.53 -20.19 -7.41
C PRO A 299 2.73 -18.92 -7.07
N LEU A 300 1.58 -19.10 -6.39
CA LEU A 300 0.77 -18.00 -5.86
C LEU A 300 1.58 -17.18 -4.84
N ILE A 301 2.31 -17.84 -3.94
CA ILE A 301 3.23 -17.22 -2.98
C ILE A 301 4.65 -17.61 -3.38
N PRO A 302 5.53 -16.65 -3.72
CA PRO A 302 6.89 -16.91 -4.16
C PRO A 302 7.83 -17.20 -2.98
N LEU A 303 7.64 -18.35 -2.32
CA LEU A 303 8.44 -18.78 -1.17
C LEU A 303 9.91 -19.07 -1.52
N ASP A 304 10.19 -19.35 -2.79
CA ASP A 304 11.54 -19.54 -3.33
C ASP A 304 12.43 -18.32 -3.12
N LEU A 305 11.85 -17.10 -3.21
CA LEU A 305 12.58 -15.85 -2.99
C LEU A 305 13.06 -15.69 -1.53
N LEU A 306 12.39 -16.34 -0.57
CA LEU A 306 12.79 -16.31 0.85
C LEU A 306 14.07 -17.12 1.13
N ARG A 307 14.57 -17.91 0.18
CA ARG A 307 15.86 -18.61 0.30
C ARG A 307 17.04 -17.63 0.26
N ALA A 308 16.87 -16.49 -0.43
CA ALA A 308 17.86 -15.42 -0.42
C ALA A 308 17.78 -14.65 0.90
N ASP A 309 18.86 -14.66 1.69
CA ASP A 309 18.91 -14.04 3.02
C ASP A 309 18.53 -12.56 2.99
N SER A 310 19.07 -11.79 2.04
CA SER A 310 18.78 -10.37 1.90
C SER A 310 17.30 -10.12 1.62
N PHE A 311 16.63 -10.96 0.81
CA PHE A 311 15.20 -10.86 0.54
C PHE A 311 14.38 -11.25 1.78
N ARG A 312 14.71 -12.36 2.43
CA ARG A 312 14.03 -12.85 3.65
C ARG A 312 14.05 -11.83 4.77
N PHE A 313 15.22 -11.27 5.08
CA PHE A 313 15.34 -10.23 6.11
C PHE A 313 14.62 -8.95 5.73
N SER A 314 14.52 -8.61 4.43
CA SER A 314 13.72 -7.47 3.97
C SER A 314 12.22 -7.68 4.17
N VAL A 315 11.72 -8.90 3.95
CA VAL A 315 10.32 -9.28 4.21
C VAL A 315 9.99 -9.17 5.70
N ILE A 316 10.85 -9.73 6.57
CA ILE A 316 10.67 -9.68 8.04
C ILE A 316 10.71 -8.23 8.53
N ALA A 317 11.72 -7.46 8.10
CA ALA A 317 11.83 -6.05 8.47
C ALA A 317 10.63 -5.23 7.99
N SER A 318 10.11 -5.52 6.78
CA SER A 318 8.88 -4.91 6.26
C SER A 318 7.70 -5.20 7.18
N ALA A 319 7.45 -6.47 7.52
CA ALA A 319 6.35 -6.87 8.39
C ALA A 319 6.42 -6.17 9.77
N CYS A 320 7.60 -6.17 10.40
CA CYS A 320 7.81 -5.50 11.70
C CYS A 320 7.60 -3.98 11.60
N CYS A 321 8.16 -3.32 10.57
CA CYS A 321 8.03 -1.87 10.39
C CYS A 321 6.58 -1.47 10.16
N PHE A 322 5.86 -2.18 9.29
CA PHE A 322 4.44 -1.88 9.01
C PHE A 322 3.54 -2.21 10.21
N ALA A 323 3.86 -3.23 11.02
CA ALA A 323 3.13 -3.52 12.25
C ALA A 323 3.29 -2.38 13.27
N GLY A 324 4.50 -1.91 13.48
CA GLY A 324 4.75 -0.78 14.39
C GLY A 324 4.15 0.53 13.88
N GLN A 325 4.25 0.80 12.59
CA GLN A 325 3.64 1.98 11.96
C GLN A 325 2.12 1.98 12.10
N THR A 326 1.46 0.83 11.86
CA THR A 326 0.00 0.73 11.95
C THR A 326 -0.47 0.79 13.41
N ALA A 327 0.23 0.14 14.34
CA ALA A 327 -0.06 0.27 15.76
C ALA A 327 -0.04 1.75 16.20
N GLY A 328 0.98 2.52 15.78
CA GLY A 328 1.06 3.95 16.04
C GLY A 328 -0.07 4.75 15.40
N MET A 329 -0.43 4.45 14.15
CA MET A 329 -1.51 5.14 13.43
C MET A 329 -2.90 4.87 14.02
N VAL A 330 -3.13 3.66 14.56
CA VAL A 330 -4.39 3.30 15.24
C VAL A 330 -4.41 3.88 16.65
N ALA A 331 -3.29 3.91 17.37
CA ALA A 331 -3.18 4.46 18.71
C ALA A 331 -3.37 5.98 18.74
N LEU A 332 -2.80 6.68 17.75
CA LEU A 332 -2.68 8.14 17.76
C LEU A 332 -4.01 8.89 17.84
N PRO A 333 -5.09 8.55 17.10
CA PRO A 333 -6.37 9.25 17.23
C PRO A 333 -7.02 9.09 18.61
N PHE A 334 -6.90 7.92 19.23
CA PHE A 334 -7.38 7.71 20.60
C PHE A 334 -6.54 8.49 21.60
N TYR A 335 -5.22 8.50 21.44
CA TYR A 335 -4.31 9.26 22.29
C TYR A 335 -4.60 10.76 22.24
N LEU A 336 -4.78 11.33 21.03
CA LEU A 336 -5.07 12.74 20.82
C LEU A 336 -6.44 13.13 21.35
N GLN A 337 -7.49 12.34 21.07
CA GLN A 337 -8.87 12.69 21.43
C GLN A 337 -9.18 12.40 22.91
N HIS A 338 -8.86 11.20 23.42
CA HIS A 338 -9.17 10.83 24.81
C HIS A 338 -8.04 11.22 25.78
N GLY A 339 -6.77 11.00 25.41
CA GLY A 339 -5.64 11.27 26.28
C GLY A 339 -5.34 12.76 26.43
N LEU A 340 -5.32 13.50 25.32
CA LEU A 340 -4.98 14.94 25.27
C LEU A 340 -6.20 15.85 25.10
N GLY A 341 -7.42 15.31 25.05
CA GLY A 341 -8.67 16.08 24.97
C GLY A 341 -8.84 16.92 23.70
N GLN A 342 -8.16 16.55 22.62
CA GLN A 342 -8.25 17.27 21.35
C GLN A 342 -9.56 16.96 20.64
N ASP A 343 -10.14 17.96 19.96
CA ASP A 343 -11.27 17.71 19.10
C ASP A 343 -10.85 16.90 17.84
N THR A 344 -11.84 16.36 17.13
CA THR A 344 -11.59 15.47 16.01
C THR A 344 -10.86 16.18 14.86
N LEU A 345 -11.12 17.49 14.64
CA LEU A 345 -10.46 18.26 13.59
C LEU A 345 -8.98 18.46 13.92
N MET A 346 -8.67 18.89 15.15
CA MET A 346 -7.28 19.08 15.57
C MET A 346 -6.52 17.76 15.59
N ALA A 347 -7.14 16.67 16.09
CA ALA A 347 -6.52 15.35 16.05
C ALA A 347 -6.15 14.93 14.60
N GLY A 348 -7.03 15.14 13.62
CA GLY A 348 -6.73 14.84 12.22
C GLY A 348 -5.63 15.72 11.64
N LEU A 349 -5.57 17.00 12.00
CA LEU A 349 -4.51 17.91 11.56
C LEU A 349 -3.14 17.48 12.14
N TYR A 350 -3.07 17.11 13.42
CA TYR A 350 -1.84 16.58 14.04
C TYR A 350 -1.39 15.27 13.37
N MET A 351 -2.32 14.39 13.06
CA MET A 351 -2.03 13.14 12.36
C MET A 351 -1.52 13.35 10.92
N THR A 352 -1.90 14.44 10.27
CA THR A 352 -1.49 14.76 8.89
C THR A 352 0.02 15.00 8.77
N ALA A 353 0.68 15.44 9.84
CA ALA A 353 2.13 15.71 9.84
C ALA A 353 2.97 14.47 9.50
N TRP A 354 2.55 13.30 9.95
CA TRP A 354 3.25 12.03 9.66
C TRP A 354 3.24 11.69 8.15
N PRO A 355 2.09 11.41 7.51
CA PRO A 355 2.08 11.03 6.10
C PRO A 355 2.53 12.15 5.16
N LEU A 356 2.36 13.42 5.54
CA LEU A 356 2.90 14.55 4.80
C LEU A 356 4.43 14.50 4.76
N THR A 357 5.06 14.22 5.90
CA THR A 357 6.52 14.08 5.96
C THR A 357 6.98 12.86 5.17
N VAL A 358 6.24 11.74 5.18
CA VAL A 358 6.53 10.60 4.29
C VAL A 358 6.52 11.01 2.83
N ALA A 359 5.50 11.77 2.39
CA ALA A 359 5.38 12.21 1.00
C ALA A 359 6.55 13.12 0.57
N ILE A 360 7.00 13.99 1.48
CA ILE A 360 8.16 14.86 1.24
C ILE A 360 9.46 14.06 1.27
N ALA A 361 9.64 13.18 2.24
CA ALA A 361 10.88 12.41 2.43
C ALA A 361 11.13 11.37 1.33
N ALA A 362 10.08 10.75 0.78
CA ALA A 362 10.20 9.63 -0.16
C ALA A 362 11.03 9.95 -1.43
N PRO A 363 10.88 11.10 -2.12
CA PRO A 363 11.71 11.45 -3.26
C PRO A 363 13.19 11.63 -2.89
N PHE A 364 13.47 12.21 -1.70
CA PHE A 364 14.84 12.37 -1.21
C PHE A 364 15.44 11.01 -0.81
N ALA A 365 14.67 10.16 -0.16
CA ALA A 365 15.05 8.79 0.16
C ALA A 365 15.40 7.98 -1.10
N GLY A 366 14.65 8.15 -2.19
CA GLY A 366 14.92 7.51 -3.48
C GLY A 366 16.30 7.94 -4.03
N ARG A 367 16.56 9.24 -4.08
CA ARG A 367 17.88 9.76 -4.54
C ARG A 367 19.03 9.35 -3.62
N LEU A 368 18.78 9.32 -2.32
CA LEU A 368 19.78 8.91 -1.34
C LEU A 368 20.09 7.42 -1.43
N ALA A 369 19.09 6.58 -1.71
CA ALA A 369 19.25 5.14 -1.93
C ALA A 369 20.09 4.81 -3.18
N ASP A 370 20.27 5.76 -4.12
CA ASP A 370 21.19 5.61 -5.25
C ASP A 370 22.66 5.81 -4.85
N ARG A 371 22.91 6.52 -3.75
CA ARG A 371 24.27 6.94 -3.32
C ARG A 371 24.74 6.23 -2.05
N VAL A 372 23.82 5.81 -1.20
CA VAL A 372 24.09 5.22 0.11
C VAL A 372 23.52 3.79 0.14
N SER A 373 24.14 2.90 0.91
CA SER A 373 23.65 1.55 1.12
C SER A 373 22.19 1.54 1.59
N THR A 374 21.36 0.75 0.91
CA THR A 374 19.94 0.54 1.28
C THR A 374 19.78 -0.02 2.69
N THR A 375 20.77 -0.79 3.18
CA THR A 375 20.82 -1.30 4.55
C THR A 375 20.92 -0.15 5.54
N TRP A 376 21.90 0.73 5.40
CA TRP A 376 22.07 1.88 6.30
C TRP A 376 20.88 2.81 6.29
N LEU A 377 20.32 3.06 5.11
CA LEU A 377 19.14 3.92 4.98
C LEU A 377 17.91 3.30 5.67
N SER A 378 17.74 1.97 5.59
CA SER A 378 16.68 1.25 6.31
C SER A 378 16.90 1.29 7.83
N VAL A 379 18.14 1.13 8.29
CA VAL A 379 18.47 1.19 9.72
C VAL A 379 18.16 2.58 10.29
N VAL A 380 18.69 3.63 9.65
CA VAL A 380 18.44 5.01 10.09
C VAL A 380 16.94 5.33 10.06
N GLY A 381 16.23 4.94 8.99
CA GLY A 381 14.79 5.12 8.89
C GLY A 381 14.02 4.41 10.01
N GLY A 382 14.35 3.15 10.27
CA GLY A 382 13.76 2.36 11.36
C GLY A 382 14.02 2.97 12.74
N LEU A 383 15.25 3.46 13.00
CA LEU A 383 15.61 4.13 14.25
C LEU A 383 14.87 5.47 14.43
N CYS A 384 14.77 6.30 13.39
CA CYS A 384 13.99 7.53 13.44
C CYS A 384 12.52 7.25 13.79
N LEU A 385 11.93 6.24 13.14
CA LEU A 385 10.54 5.85 13.41
C LEU A 385 10.38 5.32 14.84
N ALA A 386 11.30 4.47 15.31
CA ALA A 386 11.28 3.94 16.67
C ALA A 386 11.42 5.04 17.72
N THR A 387 12.34 5.99 17.49
CA THR A 387 12.53 7.14 18.39
C THR A 387 11.30 8.04 18.44
N GLY A 388 10.70 8.34 17.27
CA GLY A 388 9.49 9.16 17.20
C GLY A 388 8.30 8.52 17.93
N LEU A 389 8.06 7.23 17.72
CA LEU A 389 7.01 6.46 18.39
C LEU A 389 7.29 6.32 19.90
N GLY A 390 8.54 6.01 20.27
CA GLY A 390 8.94 5.86 21.67
C GLY A 390 8.84 7.18 22.45
N ALA A 391 9.25 8.28 21.86
CA ALA A 391 9.10 9.60 22.48
C ALA A 391 7.62 10.00 22.60
N ALA A 392 6.79 9.69 21.60
CA ALA A 392 5.34 9.92 21.68
C ALA A 392 4.67 9.03 22.74
N ALA A 393 5.13 7.79 22.94
CA ALA A 393 4.63 6.89 23.99
C ALA A 393 4.93 7.40 25.40
N LEU A 394 6.07 8.09 25.59
CA LEU A 394 6.49 8.66 26.87
C LEU A 394 5.93 10.07 27.09
N TRP A 395 5.22 10.63 26.14
CA TRP A 395 4.66 11.98 26.23
C TRP A 395 3.57 12.03 27.31
N PRO A 396 3.59 13.03 28.21
CA PRO A 396 2.60 13.10 29.29
C PRO A 396 1.19 13.41 28.76
N LEU A 397 0.17 12.77 29.32
CA LEU A 397 -1.25 12.94 28.96
C LEU A 397 -1.79 14.38 29.14
N LYS A 398 -1.05 15.27 29.84
CA LYS A 398 -1.36 16.69 29.98
C LYS A 398 -0.35 17.58 29.26
N GLY A 399 0.46 17.01 28.38
CA GLY A 399 1.47 17.75 27.61
C GLY A 399 0.85 18.60 26.51
N ASP A 400 1.62 19.57 26.01
CA ASP A 400 1.21 20.38 24.87
C ASP A 400 1.15 19.51 23.60
N PRO A 401 -0.02 19.36 22.95
CA PRO A 401 -0.16 18.58 21.73
C PRO A 401 0.70 19.06 20.56
N LEU A 402 1.03 20.36 20.51
CA LEU A 402 1.87 20.93 19.43
C LEU A 402 3.24 20.28 19.39
N LEU A 403 3.78 19.86 20.52
CA LEU A 403 5.09 19.20 20.61
C LEU A 403 5.07 17.76 20.08
N LEU A 404 3.90 17.16 19.84
CA LEU A 404 3.78 15.89 19.12
C LEU A 404 4.04 16.02 17.61
N ILE A 405 3.87 17.21 17.02
CA ILE A 405 4.09 17.43 15.59
C ILE A 405 5.51 17.04 15.16
N PRO A 406 6.60 17.54 15.78
CA PRO A 406 7.95 17.13 15.40
C PRO A 406 8.20 15.63 15.62
N LEU A 407 7.56 14.99 16.60
CA LEU A 407 7.68 13.55 16.83
C LEU A 407 6.98 12.76 15.73
N THR A 408 5.78 13.16 15.32
CA THR A 408 5.05 12.54 14.19
C THR A 408 5.75 12.83 12.84
N MET A 409 6.37 13.99 12.67
CA MET A 409 7.23 14.28 11.51
C MET A 409 8.48 13.38 11.50
N LEU A 410 9.12 13.13 12.67
CA LEU A 410 10.24 12.19 12.77
C LEU A 410 9.80 10.76 12.41
N CYS A 411 8.59 10.35 12.83
CA CYS A 411 7.99 9.09 12.41
C CYS A 411 7.82 9.03 10.88
N GLY A 412 7.33 10.11 10.28
CA GLY A 412 7.14 10.22 8.83
C GLY A 412 8.44 10.13 8.04
N LEU A 413 9.46 10.87 8.48
CA LEU A 413 10.80 10.82 7.91
C LEU A 413 11.38 9.40 7.99
N GLY A 414 11.33 8.80 9.19
CA GLY A 414 11.83 7.45 9.44
C GLY A 414 11.14 6.41 8.56
N PHE A 415 9.82 6.44 8.49
CA PHE A 415 9.06 5.52 7.66
C PHE A 415 9.33 5.71 6.16
N GLY A 416 9.44 6.96 5.68
CA GLY A 416 9.77 7.27 4.29
C GLY A 416 11.14 6.72 3.87
N LEU A 417 12.17 6.94 4.70
CA LEU A 417 13.52 6.41 4.49
C LEU A 417 13.52 4.88 4.48
N PHE A 418 12.92 4.26 5.49
CA PHE A 418 12.85 2.80 5.63
C PHE A 418 12.15 2.16 4.45
N ASN A 419 10.93 2.60 4.13
CA ASN A 419 10.10 1.97 3.12
C ASN A 419 10.73 1.99 1.73
N VAL A 420 11.28 3.14 1.31
CA VAL A 420 11.94 3.28 0.01
C VAL A 420 13.17 2.38 -0.09
N ALA A 421 14.04 2.40 0.93
CA ALA A 421 15.26 1.61 0.95
C ALA A 421 14.98 0.11 1.02
N ASN A 422 14.03 -0.29 1.87
CA ASN A 422 13.64 -1.69 2.04
C ASN A 422 13.03 -2.28 0.77
N ASN A 423 12.10 -1.54 0.13
CA ASN A 423 11.48 -1.98 -1.11
C ASN A 423 12.52 -2.12 -2.22
N ARG A 424 13.43 -1.14 -2.37
CA ARG A 424 14.53 -1.23 -3.33
C ARG A 424 15.39 -2.47 -3.07
N ASN A 425 15.75 -2.76 -1.82
CA ASN A 425 16.53 -3.95 -1.47
C ASN A 425 15.82 -5.24 -1.85
N MET A 426 14.49 -5.34 -1.63
CA MET A 426 13.69 -6.50 -2.03
C MET A 426 13.76 -6.73 -3.55
N PHE A 427 13.58 -5.67 -4.35
CA PHE A 427 13.65 -5.79 -5.81
C PHE A 427 15.06 -6.13 -6.32
N LEU A 428 16.11 -5.57 -5.72
CA LEU A 428 17.50 -5.87 -6.08
C LEU A 428 17.94 -7.27 -5.67
N SER A 429 17.32 -7.85 -4.65
CA SER A 429 17.61 -9.20 -4.15
C SER A 429 16.84 -10.31 -4.87
N ALA A 430 15.92 -9.95 -5.76
CA ALA A 430 15.16 -10.88 -6.59
C ALA A 430 15.70 -10.92 -8.02
N PRO A 431 15.65 -12.07 -8.72
CA PRO A 431 15.94 -12.15 -10.15
C PRO A 431 15.03 -11.22 -10.96
N ASN A 432 15.54 -10.62 -12.04
CA ASN A 432 14.77 -9.66 -12.85
C ASN A 432 13.48 -10.27 -13.41
N GLU A 433 13.50 -11.55 -13.81
CA GLU A 433 12.35 -12.31 -14.31
C GLU A 433 11.28 -12.53 -13.24
N ARG A 434 11.64 -12.41 -11.95
CA ARG A 434 10.77 -12.60 -10.79
C ARG A 434 10.37 -11.29 -10.11
N SER A 435 10.60 -10.13 -10.74
CA SER A 435 10.28 -8.81 -10.19
C SER A 435 8.79 -8.64 -9.84
N GLY A 436 7.88 -9.24 -10.61
CA GLY A 436 6.45 -9.28 -10.28
C GLY A 436 6.15 -10.05 -8.99
N ALA A 437 6.78 -11.21 -8.82
CA ALA A 437 6.67 -12.03 -7.60
C ALA A 437 7.26 -11.30 -6.37
N ALA A 438 8.39 -10.60 -6.53
CA ALA A 438 8.96 -9.76 -5.48
C ALA A 438 8.02 -8.64 -5.04
N GLY A 439 7.34 -7.98 -5.99
CA GLY A 439 6.32 -6.97 -5.72
C GLY A 439 5.10 -7.54 -4.99
N GLY A 440 4.64 -8.73 -5.37
CA GLY A 440 3.56 -9.44 -4.68
C GLY A 440 3.92 -9.78 -3.23
N MET A 441 5.13 -10.29 -2.98
CA MET A 441 5.63 -10.59 -1.64
C MET A 441 5.80 -9.31 -0.80
N GLN A 442 6.27 -8.21 -1.40
CA GLN A 442 6.36 -6.91 -0.74
C GLN A 442 4.98 -6.41 -0.31
N GLY A 443 3.97 -6.51 -1.19
CA GLY A 443 2.59 -6.16 -0.86
C GLY A 443 2.02 -7.03 0.27
N THR A 444 2.27 -8.34 0.23
CA THR A 444 1.85 -9.30 1.27
C THR A 444 2.52 -8.99 2.62
N ALA A 445 3.83 -8.77 2.65
CA ALA A 445 4.56 -8.41 3.88
C ALA A 445 4.05 -7.11 4.49
N ARG A 446 3.76 -6.11 3.67
CA ARG A 446 3.14 -4.85 4.09
C ARG A 446 1.78 -5.08 4.73
N LEU A 447 0.87 -5.76 4.03
CA LEU A 447 -0.49 -5.98 4.52
C LEU A 447 -0.52 -6.86 5.75
N PHE A 448 0.33 -7.90 5.81
CA PHE A 448 0.51 -8.72 7.00
C PHE A 448 0.94 -7.88 8.21
N GLY A 449 1.96 -7.03 8.03
CA GLY A 449 2.40 -6.11 9.08
C GLY A 449 1.29 -5.16 9.52
N GLN A 450 0.59 -4.53 8.56
CA GLN A 450 -0.52 -3.62 8.87
C GLN A 450 -1.63 -4.32 9.67
N THR A 451 -2.04 -5.51 9.25
CA THR A 451 -3.05 -6.31 9.96
C THR A 451 -2.56 -6.69 11.37
N ALA A 452 -1.30 -7.13 11.51
CA ALA A 452 -0.71 -7.45 12.80
C ALA A 452 -0.69 -6.24 13.75
N GLY A 453 -0.36 -5.04 13.24
CA GLY A 453 -0.40 -3.80 14.02
C GLY A 453 -1.81 -3.45 14.50
N ALA A 454 -2.84 -3.61 13.66
CA ALA A 454 -4.23 -3.41 14.04
C ALA A 454 -4.68 -4.41 15.12
N VAL A 455 -4.37 -5.70 14.94
CA VAL A 455 -4.65 -6.77 15.93
C VAL A 455 -3.98 -6.48 17.27
N ILE A 456 -2.71 -6.05 17.27
CA ILE A 456 -2.01 -5.64 18.51
C ILE A 456 -2.81 -4.56 19.23
N MET A 457 -3.33 -3.57 18.52
CA MET A 457 -4.15 -2.52 19.14
C MET A 457 -5.48 -3.04 19.69
N THR A 458 -6.18 -3.93 18.99
CA THR A 458 -7.39 -4.59 19.51
C THR A 458 -7.07 -5.33 20.82
N LEU A 459 -5.99 -6.10 20.85
CA LEU A 459 -5.55 -6.83 22.04
C LEU A 459 -5.24 -5.87 23.20
N LEU A 460 -4.54 -4.76 22.93
CA LEU A 460 -4.23 -3.76 23.97
C LEU A 460 -5.50 -3.11 24.52
N PHE A 461 -6.43 -2.69 23.68
CA PHE A 461 -7.71 -2.12 24.12
C PHE A 461 -8.59 -3.14 24.87
N THR A 462 -8.36 -4.45 24.67
CA THR A 462 -9.08 -5.52 25.38
C THR A 462 -8.42 -5.84 26.74
N LEU A 463 -7.09 -5.83 26.80
CA LEU A 463 -6.31 -6.29 27.95
C LEU A 463 -5.92 -5.17 28.93
N THR A 464 -5.99 -3.91 28.49
CA THR A 464 -5.58 -2.75 29.28
C THR A 464 -6.70 -1.70 29.33
N SER A 465 -6.52 -0.65 30.14
CA SER A 465 -7.47 0.48 30.15
C SER A 465 -7.45 1.24 28.81
N ALA A 466 -8.58 1.83 28.45
CA ALA A 466 -8.71 2.63 27.22
C ALA A 466 -7.73 3.82 27.18
N ASP A 467 -7.34 4.34 28.34
CA ASP A 467 -6.38 5.46 28.45
C ASP A 467 -4.92 5.01 28.29
N ALA A 468 -4.57 3.80 28.77
CA ALA A 468 -3.20 3.30 28.70
C ALA A 468 -2.89 2.60 27.36
N ALA A 469 -3.89 1.97 26.75
CA ALA A 469 -3.72 1.20 25.52
C ALA A 469 -3.01 2.00 24.38
N PRO A 470 -3.35 3.27 24.10
CA PRO A 470 -2.68 4.04 23.05
C PRO A 470 -1.20 4.27 23.32
N GLN A 471 -0.82 4.61 24.56
CA GLN A 471 0.60 4.82 24.91
C GLN A 471 1.40 3.53 24.83
N ILE A 472 0.85 2.42 25.34
CA ILE A 472 1.47 1.09 25.23
C ILE A 472 1.60 0.70 23.75
N GLY A 473 0.57 0.98 22.94
CA GLY A 473 0.58 0.71 21.50
C GLY A 473 1.68 1.47 20.75
N LEU A 474 1.87 2.75 21.06
CA LEU A 474 2.99 3.56 20.55
C LEU A 474 4.34 2.96 20.98
N GLY A 475 4.47 2.52 22.22
CA GLY A 475 5.67 1.87 22.76
C GLY A 475 5.99 0.54 22.05
N ILE A 476 4.98 -0.33 21.87
CA ILE A 476 5.14 -1.59 21.11
C ILE A 476 5.49 -1.27 19.65
N GLY A 477 4.87 -0.25 19.07
CA GLY A 477 5.22 0.24 17.74
C GLY A 477 6.69 0.65 17.63
N ALA A 478 7.21 1.33 18.66
CA ALA A 478 8.63 1.70 18.74
C ALA A 478 9.53 0.45 18.79
N VAL A 479 9.19 -0.55 19.61
CA VAL A 479 9.95 -1.79 19.70
C VAL A 479 9.95 -2.54 18.37
N LEU A 480 8.80 -2.68 17.71
CA LEU A 480 8.70 -3.38 16.43
C LEU A 480 9.50 -2.69 15.32
N THR A 481 9.47 -1.36 15.27
CA THR A 481 10.26 -0.60 14.29
C THR A 481 11.76 -0.61 14.60
N PHE A 482 12.14 -0.66 15.86
CA PHE A 482 13.52 -0.90 16.30
C PHE A 482 13.99 -2.30 15.88
N VAL A 483 13.17 -3.35 16.08
CA VAL A 483 13.46 -4.71 15.58
C VAL A 483 13.62 -4.70 14.07
N ALA A 484 12.78 -3.97 13.33
CA ALA A 484 12.94 -3.84 11.88
C ALA A 484 14.28 -3.20 11.49
N ALA A 485 14.77 -2.22 12.26
CA ALA A 485 16.10 -1.63 12.07
C ALA A 485 17.21 -2.67 12.32
N ILE A 486 17.14 -3.43 13.42
CA ILE A 486 18.11 -4.51 13.72
C ILE A 486 18.10 -5.58 12.62
N VAL A 487 16.93 -6.09 12.24
CA VAL A 487 16.81 -7.10 11.17
C VAL A 487 17.42 -6.58 9.86
N SER A 488 17.31 -5.27 9.62
CA SER A 488 17.93 -4.67 8.43
C SER A 488 19.46 -4.71 8.44
N THR A 489 20.12 -4.77 9.60
CA THR A 489 21.58 -4.92 9.69
C THR A 489 22.07 -6.32 9.29
N LEU A 490 21.20 -7.34 9.39
CA LEU A 490 21.53 -8.74 9.05
C LEU A 490 21.57 -8.99 7.53
N ARG A 491 21.25 -7.98 6.72
CA ARG A 491 21.30 -8.09 5.26
C ARG A 491 22.74 -8.02 4.77
N VAL A 492 23.13 -8.96 3.96
CA VAL A 492 24.36 -8.87 3.17
C VAL A 492 24.06 -7.93 1.99
N SER A 493 24.45 -6.66 2.10
CA SER A 493 24.30 -5.74 0.99
C SER A 493 25.30 -6.07 -0.10
N PRO A 494 24.91 -6.32 -1.36
CA PRO A 494 25.84 -6.15 -2.45
C PRO A 494 26.26 -4.65 -2.45
N MET A 495 27.57 -4.39 -2.31
CA MET A 495 28.08 -3.03 -2.50
C MET A 495 27.69 -2.56 -3.91
N PRO A 496 27.24 -1.31 -4.07
CA PRO A 496 27.05 -0.77 -5.42
C PRO A 496 28.35 -0.87 -6.18
N PRO A 497 28.35 -1.23 -7.47
CA PRO A 497 29.54 -1.18 -8.30
C PRO A 497 30.09 0.25 -8.26
N ARG A 498 31.38 0.38 -7.98
CA ARG A 498 32.12 1.65 -7.95
C ARG A 498 32.19 2.24 -9.35
#